data_747df6ec6d03e7bf38e020036f62b689
#
_entry.id   747df6ec6d03e7bf38e020036f62b689
#
_cell.length_a   1.000
_cell.length_b   1.000
_cell.length_c   1.000
_cell.angle_alpha   90.00
_cell.angle_beta   90.00
_cell.angle_gamma   90.00
#
_symmetry.space_group_name_H-M   'P 1'
#
loop_
_entity.id
_entity.type
_entity.pdbx_description
1 polymer ?
#
loop_
_entity_poly.entity_id
_entity_poly.type
_entity_poly.pdbx_seq_one_letter_code
_entity_poly.pdbx_strand_id
1 'polypeptide(L)'
;MDNERIKDLGEKELIIRLSKYMPKNQTKDDCASLSIAHENLLINTDLMVEDTHFNDKIIHPKDLGWKSVTTNYSDLISSGCVEFIGINVGLIINPETKWHWIKEFYEGAYEALDYYGGVILGGDCSKGIKNGISITAIGLQGKLSLRRYSSRPEEIIITTGTHGLSRLGYLLKRNKTNKDLSKLSGKLISQSLNSFQRPKPKRDFLQNIIKSRLSTDQIEIGCTDSNDGFYQAV
;
A
#
# COMPACT_ATOMS: atom_id res chain seq x y z
N MET A 1 4.04 4.72 -33.73
CA MET A 1 3.87 4.78 -32.27
C MET A 1 2.39 4.73 -31.85
N ASP A 2 1.44 5.14 -32.68
CA ASP A 2 0.02 5.22 -32.25
C ASP A 2 -0.76 3.89 -32.26
N ASN A 3 -0.16 2.77 -32.67
CA ASN A 3 -0.80 1.44 -32.71
C ASN A 3 -0.27 0.49 -31.63
N GLU A 4 0.59 0.95 -30.74
CA GLU A 4 1.16 0.14 -29.67
C GLU A 4 0.11 -0.09 -28.57
N ARG A 5 -0.06 -1.31 -28.12
CA ARG A 5 -1.07 -1.65 -27.10
C ARG A 5 -0.44 -1.57 -25.71
N ILE A 6 -1.21 -1.17 -24.72
CA ILE A 6 -0.74 -1.09 -23.31
C ILE A 6 -0.17 -2.43 -22.81
N LYS A 7 -0.73 -3.56 -23.26
CA LYS A 7 -0.22 -4.90 -22.92
C LYS A 7 1.23 -5.14 -23.37
N ASP A 8 1.70 -4.41 -24.39
CA ASP A 8 3.02 -4.57 -24.98
C ASP A 8 4.06 -3.66 -24.31
N LEU A 9 3.61 -2.62 -23.56
CA LEU A 9 4.44 -1.66 -22.86
C LEU A 9 4.89 -2.13 -21.46
N GLY A 10 3.99 -2.75 -20.73
CA GLY A 10 4.16 -2.99 -19.30
C GLY A 10 4.02 -1.70 -18.46
N GLU A 11 3.80 -1.88 -17.17
CA GLU A 11 3.49 -0.79 -16.24
C GLU A 11 4.63 0.23 -16.11
N LYS A 12 5.86 -0.24 -15.98
CA LYS A 12 7.05 0.63 -15.79
C LYS A 12 7.25 1.61 -16.95
N GLU A 13 7.14 1.14 -18.18
CA GLU A 13 7.27 1.98 -19.38
C GLU A 13 6.07 2.93 -19.50
N LEU A 14 4.87 2.49 -19.12
CA LEU A 14 3.69 3.34 -19.08
C LEU A 14 3.89 4.52 -18.12
N ILE A 15 4.36 4.28 -16.90
CA ILE A 15 4.64 5.33 -15.91
C ILE A 15 5.70 6.30 -16.44
N ILE A 16 6.77 5.80 -17.08
CA ILE A 16 7.81 6.64 -17.68
C ILE A 16 7.20 7.58 -18.73
N ARG A 17 6.32 7.07 -19.59
CA ARG A 17 5.67 7.91 -20.63
C ARG A 17 4.69 8.92 -20.05
N LEU A 18 4.01 8.57 -18.95
CA LEU A 18 3.08 9.46 -18.25
C LEU A 18 3.80 10.54 -17.42
N SER A 19 5.02 10.29 -16.98
CA SER A 19 5.79 11.24 -16.15
C SER A 19 6.01 12.61 -16.80
N LYS A 20 5.93 12.71 -18.14
CA LYS A 20 6.00 13.99 -18.87
C LYS A 20 4.83 14.95 -18.58
N TYR A 21 3.72 14.43 -18.08
CA TYR A 21 2.53 15.22 -17.70
C TYR A 21 2.53 15.61 -16.22
N MET A 22 3.55 15.24 -15.47
CA MET A 22 3.64 15.42 -14.02
C MET A 22 4.81 16.34 -13.67
N PRO A 23 4.80 16.99 -12.52
CA PRO A 23 5.97 17.71 -12.03
C PRO A 23 7.18 16.78 -11.92
N LYS A 24 8.38 17.34 -12.12
CA LYS A 24 9.62 16.56 -12.05
C LYS A 24 9.75 15.85 -10.69
N ASN A 25 10.17 14.59 -10.74
CA ASN A 25 10.47 13.73 -9.59
C ASN A 25 9.26 13.17 -8.84
N GLN A 26 8.02 13.48 -9.19
CA GLN A 26 6.84 12.95 -8.48
C GLN A 26 6.63 11.43 -8.66
N THR A 27 7.19 10.85 -9.72
CA THR A 27 7.07 9.40 -10.00
C THR A 27 8.28 8.58 -9.52
N LYS A 28 9.21 9.19 -8.79
CA LYS A 28 10.44 8.51 -8.33
C LYS A 28 10.33 7.89 -6.95
N ASP A 29 9.32 8.26 -6.19
CA ASP A 29 9.12 7.87 -4.81
C ASP A 29 7.76 7.19 -4.61
N ASP A 30 7.54 6.56 -3.45
CA ASP A 30 6.28 5.90 -3.10
C ASP A 30 5.12 6.88 -3.01
N CYS A 31 5.39 8.14 -2.63
CA CYS A 31 4.39 9.19 -2.53
C CYS A 31 4.78 10.44 -3.31
N ALA A 32 3.79 11.10 -3.88
CA ALA A 32 3.93 12.49 -4.28
C ALA A 32 4.05 13.38 -3.03
N SER A 33 4.98 14.34 -3.06
CA SER A 33 5.16 15.32 -1.98
C SER A 33 4.79 16.72 -2.48
N LEU A 34 3.90 17.38 -1.73
CA LEU A 34 3.45 18.73 -2.03
C LEU A 34 3.70 19.63 -0.82
N SER A 35 4.55 20.64 -0.98
CA SER A 35 4.79 21.64 0.07
C SER A 35 3.67 22.68 0.10
N ILE A 36 3.03 22.82 1.26
CA ILE A 36 1.98 23.80 1.51
C ILE A 36 2.36 24.58 2.77
N ALA A 37 2.63 25.86 2.61
CA ALA A 37 3.13 26.72 3.67
C ALA A 37 4.44 26.16 4.30
N HIS A 38 4.36 25.60 5.50
CA HIS A 38 5.51 25.04 6.22
C HIS A 38 5.44 23.52 6.40
N GLU A 39 4.48 22.87 5.76
CA GLU A 39 4.23 21.44 5.88
C GLU A 39 4.33 20.74 4.51
N ASN A 40 4.71 19.48 4.51
CA ASN A 40 4.70 18.64 3.32
C ASN A 40 3.55 17.64 3.41
N LEU A 41 2.63 17.69 2.46
CA LEU A 41 1.63 16.66 2.26
C LEU A 41 2.23 15.52 1.44
N LEU A 42 1.98 14.31 1.90
CA LEU A 42 2.23 13.08 1.18
C LEU A 42 0.91 12.56 0.63
N ILE A 43 0.91 12.18 -0.62
CA ILE A 43 -0.28 11.67 -1.32
C ILE A 43 0.14 10.48 -2.17
N ASN A 44 -0.53 9.36 -2.01
CA ASN A 44 -0.42 8.21 -2.90
C ASN A 44 -1.77 7.67 -3.29
N THR A 45 -1.81 6.86 -4.34
CA THR A 45 -3.03 6.20 -4.81
C THR A 45 -2.73 4.81 -5.29
N ASP A 46 -3.41 3.81 -4.71
CA ASP A 46 -3.40 2.43 -5.15
C ASP A 46 -4.74 2.01 -5.74
N LEU A 47 -4.66 1.09 -6.68
CA LEU A 47 -5.81 0.49 -7.34
C LEU A 47 -5.88 -1.00 -7.04
N MET A 48 -7.08 -1.50 -6.75
CA MET A 48 -7.36 -2.92 -6.65
C MET A 48 -8.51 -3.29 -7.58
N VAL A 49 -8.30 -4.29 -8.42
CA VAL A 49 -9.28 -4.74 -9.42
C VAL A 49 -9.60 -6.21 -9.15
N GLU A 50 -10.89 -6.54 -9.17
CA GLU A 50 -11.39 -7.90 -9.01
C GLU A 50 -10.78 -8.84 -10.05
N ASP A 51 -10.47 -10.06 -9.65
CA ASP A 51 -9.78 -11.12 -10.40
C ASP A 51 -8.32 -10.81 -10.77
N THR A 52 -7.84 -9.59 -10.52
CA THR A 52 -6.43 -9.22 -10.66
C THR A 52 -5.76 -9.17 -9.29
N HIS A 53 -6.28 -8.34 -8.40
CA HIS A 53 -5.69 -8.07 -7.08
C HIS A 53 -6.43 -8.77 -5.94
N PHE A 54 -7.74 -8.98 -6.09
CA PHE A 54 -8.58 -9.65 -5.12
C PHE A 54 -9.68 -10.52 -5.79
N ASN A 55 -10.25 -11.39 -5.00
CA ASN A 55 -11.40 -12.20 -5.36
C ASN A 55 -12.08 -12.68 -4.08
N ASP A 56 -13.39 -12.72 -4.04
CA ASP A 56 -14.16 -13.09 -2.83
C ASP A 56 -13.87 -14.51 -2.31
N LYS A 57 -13.29 -15.38 -3.17
CA LYS A 57 -12.86 -16.74 -2.75
C LYS A 57 -11.59 -16.72 -1.91
N ILE A 58 -10.77 -15.65 -1.99
CA ILE A 58 -9.45 -15.57 -1.33
C ILE A 58 -9.40 -14.53 -0.23
N ILE A 59 -10.22 -13.47 -0.30
CA ILE A 59 -10.25 -12.42 0.70
C ILE A 59 -11.70 -11.96 0.93
N HIS A 60 -12.09 -11.86 2.20
CA HIS A 60 -13.39 -11.35 2.60
C HIS A 60 -13.48 -9.84 2.41
N PRO A 61 -14.65 -9.26 2.05
CA PRO A 61 -14.79 -7.81 1.83
C PRO A 61 -14.28 -6.95 2.97
N LYS A 62 -14.51 -7.36 4.21
CA LYS A 62 -14.02 -6.66 5.40
C LYS A 62 -12.50 -6.64 5.49
N ASP A 63 -11.85 -7.76 5.20
CA ASP A 63 -10.38 -7.83 5.17
C ASP A 63 -9.81 -7.08 3.96
N LEU A 64 -10.54 -7.05 2.85
CA LEU A 64 -10.19 -6.27 1.67
C LEU A 64 -10.21 -4.77 1.99
N GLY A 65 -11.23 -4.29 2.70
CA GLY A 65 -11.30 -2.90 3.16
C GLY A 65 -10.11 -2.51 4.05
N TRP A 66 -9.79 -3.35 5.04
CA TRP A 66 -8.58 -3.18 5.85
C TRP A 66 -7.32 -3.12 4.98
N LYS A 67 -7.15 -4.10 4.11
CA LYS A 67 -5.97 -4.20 3.25
C LYS A 67 -5.81 -2.99 2.34
N SER A 68 -6.90 -2.52 1.72
CA SER A 68 -6.87 -1.37 0.81
C SER A 68 -6.37 -0.09 1.50
N VAL A 69 -6.77 0.13 2.75
CA VAL A 69 -6.28 1.28 3.53
C VAL A 69 -4.83 1.09 3.93
N THR A 70 -4.48 -0.10 4.45
CA THR A 70 -3.15 -0.32 5.02
C THR A 70 -2.05 -0.44 3.99
N THR A 71 -2.34 -0.84 2.75
CA THR A 71 -1.39 -0.80 1.63
C THR A 71 -0.99 0.65 1.35
N ASN A 72 -1.95 1.53 1.14
CA ASN A 72 -1.69 2.97 0.95
C ASN A 72 -1.00 3.62 2.16
N TYR A 73 -1.37 3.22 3.38
CA TYR A 73 -0.72 3.73 4.59
C TYR A 73 0.74 3.26 4.70
N SER A 74 1.08 2.09 4.15
CA SER A 74 2.46 1.61 4.06
C SER A 74 3.35 2.56 3.26
N ASP A 75 2.86 3.03 2.10
CA ASP A 75 3.57 4.00 1.26
C ASP A 75 3.78 5.35 1.97
N LEU A 76 2.75 5.81 2.68
CA LEU A 76 2.87 7.04 3.47
C LEU A 76 3.95 6.89 4.56
N ILE A 77 3.98 5.76 5.28
CA ILE A 77 4.98 5.51 6.33
C ILE A 77 6.38 5.43 5.72
N SER A 78 6.56 4.73 4.60
CA SER A 78 7.85 4.61 3.92
C SER A 78 8.39 5.94 3.40
N SER A 79 7.51 6.94 3.26
CA SER A 79 7.83 8.32 2.88
C SER A 79 7.98 9.27 4.08
N GLY A 80 7.86 8.77 5.32
CA GLY A 80 8.05 9.56 6.54
C GLY A 80 6.79 10.23 7.09
N CYS A 81 5.61 9.68 6.80
CA CYS A 81 4.34 10.16 7.32
C CYS A 81 4.26 10.03 8.84
N VAL A 82 3.98 11.13 9.52
CA VAL A 82 3.81 11.20 10.98
C VAL A 82 2.35 11.32 11.40
N GLU A 83 1.51 11.86 10.53
CA GLU A 83 0.08 12.01 10.76
C GLU A 83 -0.69 11.54 9.52
N PHE A 84 -1.57 10.57 9.70
CA PHE A 84 -2.46 10.07 8.67
C PHE A 84 -3.75 10.90 8.69
N ILE A 85 -3.95 11.76 7.68
CA ILE A 85 -5.12 12.64 7.59
C ILE A 85 -6.36 11.83 7.21
N GLY A 86 -6.25 10.99 6.18
CA GLY A 86 -7.39 10.19 5.73
C GLY A 86 -7.28 9.71 4.29
N ILE A 87 -8.41 9.23 3.79
CA ILE A 87 -8.50 8.62 2.46
C ILE A 87 -9.69 9.16 1.66
N ASN A 88 -9.53 9.19 0.34
CA ASN A 88 -10.64 9.19 -0.61
C ASN A 88 -10.83 7.78 -1.18
N VAL A 89 -12.09 7.34 -1.34
CA VAL A 89 -12.45 6.01 -1.81
C VAL A 89 -13.19 6.12 -3.13
N GLY A 90 -12.54 5.74 -4.23
CA GLY A 90 -13.20 5.54 -5.52
C GLY A 90 -13.64 4.09 -5.69
N LEU A 91 -14.90 3.86 -6.01
CA LEU A 91 -15.44 2.52 -6.26
C LEU A 91 -15.99 2.40 -7.68
N ILE A 92 -15.54 1.37 -8.40
CA ILE A 92 -16.22 0.85 -9.57
C ILE A 92 -16.98 -0.39 -9.10
N ILE A 93 -18.30 -0.42 -9.30
CA ILE A 93 -19.16 -1.45 -8.71
C ILE A 93 -19.93 -2.16 -9.82
N ASN A 94 -19.79 -3.50 -9.85
CA ASN A 94 -20.66 -4.33 -10.65
C ASN A 94 -22.09 -4.25 -10.09
N PRO A 95 -23.12 -3.98 -10.91
CA PRO A 95 -24.50 -3.88 -10.45
C PRO A 95 -25.04 -5.10 -9.68
N GLU A 96 -24.47 -6.29 -9.91
CA GLU A 96 -24.84 -7.52 -9.20
C GLU A 96 -24.20 -7.64 -7.82
N THR A 97 -23.30 -6.71 -7.44
CA THR A 97 -22.65 -6.70 -6.13
C THR A 97 -23.67 -6.38 -5.04
N LYS A 98 -23.73 -7.22 -4.02
CA LYS A 98 -24.68 -7.04 -2.91
C LYS A 98 -24.27 -5.87 -2.02
N TRP A 99 -25.26 -5.13 -1.48
CA TRP A 99 -25.03 -4.07 -0.49
C TRP A 99 -24.18 -4.54 0.70
N HIS A 100 -24.40 -5.77 1.16
CA HIS A 100 -23.62 -6.37 2.25
C HIS A 100 -22.11 -6.37 1.98
N TRP A 101 -21.70 -6.65 0.75
CA TRP A 101 -20.29 -6.59 0.34
C TRP A 101 -19.71 -5.20 0.52
N ILE A 102 -20.40 -4.16 0.05
CA ILE A 102 -19.97 -2.77 0.18
C ILE A 102 -19.90 -2.37 1.65
N LYS A 103 -20.90 -2.72 2.44
CA LYS A 103 -20.95 -2.44 3.87
C LYS A 103 -19.75 -3.05 4.61
N GLU A 104 -19.46 -4.32 4.39
CA GLU A 104 -18.32 -5.00 5.01
C GLU A 104 -16.97 -4.42 4.58
N PHE A 105 -16.84 -4.05 3.31
CA PHE A 105 -15.66 -3.33 2.82
C PHE A 105 -15.42 -2.05 3.61
N TYR A 106 -16.43 -1.20 3.75
CA TYR A 106 -16.33 0.04 4.53
C TYR A 106 -16.09 -0.20 6.02
N GLU A 107 -16.68 -1.23 6.60
CA GLU A 107 -16.39 -1.63 8.00
C GLU A 107 -14.91 -1.98 8.18
N GLY A 108 -14.33 -2.73 7.25
CA GLY A 108 -12.90 -3.05 7.29
C GLY A 108 -11.99 -1.85 7.07
N ALA A 109 -12.35 -0.96 6.16
CA ALA A 109 -11.64 0.30 5.96
C ALA A 109 -11.69 1.18 7.20
N TYR A 110 -12.87 1.30 7.83
CA TYR A 110 -13.06 2.04 9.07
C TYR A 110 -12.22 1.46 10.22
N GLU A 111 -12.17 0.14 10.39
CA GLU A 111 -11.32 -0.51 11.39
C GLU A 111 -9.83 -0.18 11.20
N ALA A 112 -9.36 -0.10 9.95
CA ALA A 112 -7.97 0.28 9.67
C ALA A 112 -7.70 1.75 10.02
N LEU A 113 -8.64 2.64 9.69
CA LEU A 113 -8.56 4.07 10.03
C LEU A 113 -8.63 4.30 11.54
N ASP A 114 -9.49 3.57 12.26
CA ASP A 114 -9.58 3.63 13.72
C ASP A 114 -8.25 3.20 14.37
N TYR A 115 -7.60 2.20 13.81
CA TYR A 115 -6.33 1.67 14.33
C TYR A 115 -5.12 2.59 14.02
N TYR A 116 -5.04 3.17 12.82
CA TYR A 116 -3.89 3.96 12.38
C TYR A 116 -4.10 5.47 12.48
N GLY A 117 -5.30 5.91 12.70
CA GLY A 117 -5.75 7.30 12.57
C GLY A 117 -6.32 7.58 11.18
N GLY A 118 -6.77 8.80 10.99
CA GLY A 118 -7.38 9.26 9.75
C GLY A 118 -8.88 9.02 9.65
N VAL A 119 -9.45 9.55 8.58
CA VAL A 119 -10.90 9.46 8.31
C VAL A 119 -11.16 9.22 6.82
N ILE A 120 -12.37 8.80 6.48
CA ILE A 120 -12.83 8.82 5.08
C ILE A 120 -13.22 10.25 4.76
N LEU A 121 -12.46 10.90 3.85
CA LEU A 121 -12.66 12.30 3.44
C LEU A 121 -13.77 12.44 2.40
N GLY A 122 -13.98 11.41 1.60
CA GLY A 122 -14.95 11.39 0.52
C GLY A 122 -14.68 10.26 -0.47
N GLY A 123 -15.19 10.43 -1.68
CA GLY A 123 -14.98 9.45 -2.75
C GLY A 123 -15.99 9.58 -3.87
N ASP A 124 -15.99 8.62 -4.77
CA ASP A 124 -16.91 8.53 -5.90
C ASP A 124 -17.30 7.07 -6.17
N CYS A 125 -18.46 6.86 -6.80
CA CYS A 125 -18.94 5.54 -7.17
C CYS A 125 -19.40 5.53 -8.62
N SER A 126 -18.93 4.58 -9.39
CA SER A 126 -19.31 4.37 -10.79
C SER A 126 -19.68 2.93 -11.06
N LYS A 127 -20.43 2.68 -12.14
CA LYS A 127 -20.74 1.32 -12.59
C LYS A 127 -19.60 0.73 -13.40
N GLY A 128 -19.36 -0.58 -13.24
CA GLY A 128 -18.40 -1.32 -14.04
C GLY A 128 -18.76 -2.79 -14.18
N ILE A 129 -18.03 -3.50 -15.04
CA ILE A 129 -18.21 -4.94 -15.26
C ILE A 129 -17.67 -5.75 -14.08
N LYS A 130 -16.61 -5.28 -13.46
CA LYS A 130 -15.97 -5.86 -12.28
C LYS A 130 -15.85 -4.80 -11.18
N ASN A 131 -15.75 -5.27 -9.94
CA ASN A 131 -15.47 -4.37 -8.84
C ASN A 131 -14.04 -3.85 -8.93
N GLY A 132 -13.88 -2.56 -8.71
CA GLY A 132 -12.60 -1.86 -8.63
C GLY A 132 -12.61 -0.91 -7.44
N ILE A 133 -11.46 -0.77 -6.81
CA ILE A 133 -11.25 0.07 -5.64
C ILE A 133 -10.06 0.97 -5.94
N SER A 134 -10.23 2.24 -5.72
CA SER A 134 -9.15 3.25 -5.72
C SER A 134 -9.11 3.89 -4.36
N ILE A 135 -7.98 3.80 -3.68
CA ILE A 135 -7.75 4.53 -2.44
C ILE A 135 -6.70 5.59 -2.69
N THR A 136 -7.05 6.85 -2.46
CA THR A 136 -6.08 7.94 -2.37
C THR A 136 -5.88 8.29 -0.91
N ALA A 137 -4.68 8.09 -0.39
CA ALA A 137 -4.32 8.37 0.98
C ALA A 137 -3.54 9.68 1.10
N ILE A 138 -3.80 10.42 2.17
CA ILE A 138 -3.21 11.73 2.45
C ILE A 138 -2.64 11.73 3.86
N GLY A 139 -1.41 12.20 4.01
CA GLY A 139 -0.74 12.34 5.30
C GLY A 139 0.22 13.51 5.36
N LEU A 140 0.65 13.87 6.55
CA LEU A 140 1.68 14.88 6.78
C LEU A 140 3.05 14.21 6.95
N GLN A 141 4.05 14.72 6.24
CA GLN A 141 5.44 14.32 6.40
C GLN A 141 6.02 14.97 7.65
N GLY A 142 6.75 14.20 8.45
CA GLY A 142 7.51 14.73 9.57
C GLY A 142 8.84 15.36 9.15
N LYS A 143 9.67 15.66 10.15
CA LYS A 143 11.01 16.22 9.93
C LYS A 143 11.96 15.25 9.19
N LEU A 144 11.70 13.95 9.30
CA LEU A 144 12.49 12.92 8.65
C LEU A 144 11.95 12.69 7.25
N SER A 145 12.76 13.00 6.23
CA SER A 145 12.46 12.70 4.84
C SER A 145 12.98 11.31 4.50
N LEU A 146 12.07 10.39 4.20
CA LEU A 146 12.38 9.06 3.72
C LEU A 146 12.17 9.02 2.21
N ARG A 147 13.20 8.60 1.47
CA ARG A 147 13.17 8.64 0.01
C ARG A 147 13.82 7.39 -0.58
N ARG A 148 13.19 6.81 -1.58
CA ARG A 148 13.68 5.61 -2.26
C ARG A 148 15.08 5.81 -2.85
N TYR A 149 15.36 6.98 -3.39
CA TYR A 149 16.61 7.31 -4.08
C TYR A 149 17.71 7.90 -3.19
N SER A 150 17.50 8.01 -1.89
CA SER A 150 18.51 8.56 -0.96
C SER A 150 19.49 7.51 -0.44
N SER A 151 19.30 6.23 -0.80
CA SER A 151 20.23 5.15 -0.43
C SER A 151 21.58 5.30 -1.14
N ARG A 152 22.67 4.97 -0.43
CA ARG A 152 24.05 5.05 -0.93
C ARG A 152 24.73 3.68 -0.87
N PRO A 153 25.71 3.41 -1.73
CA PRO A 153 26.53 2.22 -1.61
C PRO A 153 27.13 2.10 -0.21
N GLU A 154 27.29 0.86 0.27
CA GLU A 154 27.85 0.51 1.59
C GLU A 154 26.94 0.82 2.79
N GLU A 155 25.75 1.34 2.60
CA GLU A 155 24.76 1.47 3.67
C GLU A 155 24.18 0.11 4.08
N ILE A 156 23.81 0.00 5.35
CA ILE A 156 23.18 -1.22 5.89
C ILE A 156 21.71 -1.24 5.54
N ILE A 157 21.26 -2.32 4.90
CA ILE A 157 19.84 -2.55 4.62
C ILE A 157 19.17 -3.11 5.87
N ILE A 158 18.14 -2.42 6.34
CA ILE A 158 17.32 -2.84 7.48
C ILE A 158 15.91 -3.14 6.97
N THR A 159 15.38 -4.29 7.35
CA THR A 159 14.00 -4.67 7.02
C THR A 159 13.15 -4.82 8.27
N THR A 160 11.85 -4.58 8.16
CA THR A 160 10.89 -4.71 9.25
C THR A 160 9.97 -5.90 9.01
N GLY A 161 9.90 -6.80 9.99
CA GLY A 161 9.03 -7.97 9.92
C GLY A 161 9.64 -9.12 9.09
N THR A 162 8.78 -10.07 8.73
CA THR A 162 9.17 -11.28 8.00
C THR A 162 8.63 -11.23 6.59
N HIS A 163 9.53 -11.21 5.62
CA HIS A 163 9.16 -11.25 4.20
C HIS A 163 8.66 -12.64 3.79
N GLY A 164 7.73 -12.66 2.82
CA GLY A 164 7.16 -13.89 2.27
C GLY A 164 5.89 -14.39 2.95
N LEU A 165 5.55 -13.95 4.17
CA LEU A 165 4.35 -14.39 4.88
C LEU A 165 3.06 -14.09 4.09
N SER A 166 2.91 -12.88 3.55
CA SER A 166 1.75 -12.49 2.75
C SER A 166 1.62 -13.36 1.49
N ARG A 167 2.73 -13.64 0.80
CA ARG A 167 2.73 -14.55 -0.36
C ARG A 167 2.33 -15.96 0.01
N LEU A 168 2.83 -16.46 1.12
CA LEU A 168 2.43 -17.79 1.63
C LEU A 168 0.93 -17.82 1.96
N GLY A 169 0.40 -16.79 2.62
CA GLY A 169 -1.03 -16.66 2.93
C GLY A 169 -1.91 -16.66 1.67
N TYR A 170 -1.48 -15.95 0.63
CA TYR A 170 -2.13 -15.97 -0.69
C TYR A 170 -2.15 -17.37 -1.31
N LEU A 171 -1.02 -18.10 -1.30
CA LEU A 171 -0.93 -19.45 -1.83
C LEU A 171 -1.82 -20.43 -1.07
N LEU A 172 -1.88 -20.31 0.26
CA LEU A 172 -2.77 -21.09 1.11
C LEU A 172 -4.25 -20.86 0.75
N LYS A 173 -4.65 -19.60 0.57
CA LYS A 173 -6.03 -19.23 0.18
C LYS A 173 -6.42 -19.74 -1.21
N ARG A 174 -5.48 -19.81 -2.13
CA ARG A 174 -5.73 -20.33 -3.49
C ARG A 174 -5.75 -21.86 -3.58
N ASN A 175 -5.59 -22.57 -2.48
CA ASN A 175 -5.45 -24.03 -2.46
C ASN A 175 -4.36 -24.54 -3.44
N LYS A 176 -3.39 -23.70 -3.79
CA LYS A 176 -2.21 -24.08 -4.57
C LYS A 176 -1.14 -24.63 -3.63
N THR A 177 -1.56 -25.59 -2.81
CA THR A 177 -0.65 -26.21 -1.86
C THR A 177 0.05 -27.37 -2.54
N ASN A 178 1.36 -27.25 -2.73
CA ASN A 178 2.20 -28.42 -2.90
C ASN A 178 2.13 -29.25 -1.60
N LYS A 179 2.33 -30.59 -1.70
CA LYS A 179 2.31 -31.53 -0.56
C LYS A 179 3.17 -31.04 0.63
N ASP A 180 4.19 -30.22 0.36
CA ASP A 180 5.09 -29.69 1.39
C ASP A 180 4.45 -28.63 2.31
N LEU A 181 3.42 -27.91 1.87
CA LEU A 181 2.74 -26.93 2.70
C LEU A 181 1.91 -27.58 3.83
N SER A 182 1.58 -28.87 3.71
CA SER A 182 0.89 -29.62 4.78
C SER A 182 1.74 -29.81 6.03
N LYS A 183 3.05 -29.62 5.95
CA LYS A 183 4.01 -29.71 7.05
C LYS A 183 4.20 -28.42 7.83
N LEU A 184 3.52 -27.33 7.44
CA LEU A 184 3.63 -26.05 8.12
C LEU A 184 2.95 -26.10 9.50
N SER A 185 3.57 -25.44 10.47
CA SER A 185 2.94 -25.29 11.79
C SER A 185 1.67 -24.41 11.72
N GLY A 186 0.68 -24.71 12.56
CA GLY A 186 -0.55 -23.91 12.63
C GLY A 186 -0.27 -22.42 12.91
N LYS A 187 0.77 -22.12 13.69
CA LYS A 187 1.22 -20.75 13.96
C LYS A 187 1.66 -20.03 12.68
N LEU A 188 2.47 -20.69 11.84
CA LEU A 188 2.95 -20.12 10.60
C LEU A 188 1.80 -19.91 9.60
N ILE A 189 0.89 -20.86 9.51
CA ILE A 189 -0.32 -20.73 8.69
C ILE A 189 -1.14 -19.52 9.12
N SER A 190 -1.45 -19.38 10.40
CA SER A 190 -2.20 -18.24 10.93
C SER A 190 -1.51 -16.91 10.69
N GLN A 191 -0.21 -16.81 10.93
CA GLN A 191 0.58 -15.60 10.66
C GLN A 191 0.57 -15.24 9.18
N SER A 192 0.68 -16.23 8.29
CA SER A 192 0.68 -16.02 6.84
C SER A 192 -0.68 -15.52 6.34
N LEU A 193 -1.77 -16.15 6.80
CA LEU A 193 -3.12 -15.72 6.46
C LEU A 193 -3.40 -14.29 6.94
N ASN A 194 -3.03 -13.98 8.18
CA ASN A 194 -3.19 -12.62 8.72
C ASN A 194 -2.35 -11.59 7.94
N SER A 195 -1.11 -11.92 7.57
CA SER A 195 -0.26 -11.03 6.79
C SER A 195 -0.80 -10.77 5.39
N PHE A 196 -1.50 -11.75 4.80
CA PHE A 196 -2.15 -11.59 3.49
C PHE A 196 -3.45 -10.79 3.57
N GLN A 197 -4.32 -11.14 4.54
CA GLN A 197 -5.67 -10.58 4.64
C GLN A 197 -5.68 -9.21 5.33
N ARG A 198 -4.91 -9.07 6.42
CA ARG A 198 -4.84 -7.87 7.27
C ARG A 198 -3.39 -7.46 7.52
N PRO A 199 -2.68 -6.99 6.50
CA PRO A 199 -1.31 -6.51 6.69
C PRO A 199 -1.28 -5.36 7.70
N LYS A 200 -0.15 -5.28 8.44
CA LYS A 200 0.06 -4.27 9.48
C LYS A 200 1.37 -3.52 9.23
N PRO A 201 1.31 -2.37 8.56
CA PRO A 201 2.46 -1.48 8.40
C PRO A 201 3.11 -1.13 9.74
N LYS A 202 4.43 -1.02 9.75
CA LYS A 202 5.23 -0.88 10.98
C LYS A 202 5.44 0.58 11.38
N ARG A 203 4.35 1.29 11.73
CA ARG A 203 4.41 2.67 12.22
C ARG A 203 5.39 2.85 13.37
N ASP A 204 5.46 1.88 14.29
CA ASP A 204 6.33 1.96 15.47
C ASP A 204 7.81 2.02 15.09
N PHE A 205 8.21 1.38 13.99
CA PHE A 205 9.58 1.44 13.48
C PHE A 205 9.96 2.87 13.08
N LEU A 206 9.13 3.56 12.33
CA LEU A 206 9.33 4.96 11.97
C LEU A 206 9.42 5.86 13.23
N GLN A 207 8.50 5.67 14.17
CA GLN A 207 8.51 6.42 15.42
C GLN A 207 9.80 6.19 16.23
N ASN A 208 10.33 4.97 16.23
CA ASN A 208 11.57 4.65 16.90
C ASN A 208 12.80 5.26 16.20
N ILE A 209 12.82 5.30 14.86
CA ILE A 209 13.88 6.02 14.13
C ILE A 209 13.85 7.51 14.48
N ILE A 210 12.67 8.12 14.45
CA ILE A 210 12.50 9.54 14.79
C ILE A 210 13.00 9.82 16.22
N LYS A 211 12.64 8.97 17.18
CA LYS A 211 13.06 9.11 18.58
C LYS A 211 14.57 8.91 18.79
N SER A 212 15.19 7.98 18.06
CA SER A 212 16.62 7.67 18.21
C SER A 212 17.55 8.72 17.61
N ARG A 213 17.04 9.57 16.70
CA ARG A 213 17.81 10.60 16.00
C ARG A 213 17.44 12.02 16.41
N LEU A 214 17.21 12.22 17.67
CA LEU A 214 16.64 13.42 18.29
C LEU A 214 17.44 14.71 18.18
N SER A 215 18.54 14.77 17.50
CA SER A 215 19.29 16.02 17.37
C SER A 215 19.61 16.31 15.91
N THR A 216 19.05 17.40 15.42
CA THR A 216 19.55 18.22 14.31
C THR A 216 19.37 17.67 12.89
N ASP A 217 18.85 18.57 12.06
CA ASP A 217 18.85 18.61 10.61
C ASP A 217 18.01 17.57 9.87
N GLN A 218 17.40 17.99 8.78
CA GLN A 218 16.71 17.11 7.85
C GLN A 218 17.67 16.02 7.36
N ILE A 219 17.51 14.81 7.89
CA ILE A 219 18.30 13.67 7.45
C ILE A 219 17.46 12.93 6.40
N GLU A 220 17.97 12.84 5.21
CA GLU A 220 17.43 11.94 4.19
C GLU A 220 17.92 10.52 4.47
N ILE A 221 17.01 9.56 4.45
CA ILE A 221 17.29 8.13 4.60
C ILE A 221 16.67 7.42 3.41
N GLY A 222 17.42 6.50 2.82
CA GLY A 222 16.89 5.57 1.83
C GLY A 222 15.81 4.70 2.47
N CYS A 223 14.60 4.76 1.94
CA CYS A 223 13.48 3.95 2.41
C CYS A 223 12.49 3.71 1.28
N THR A 224 11.93 2.52 1.26
CA THR A 224 10.79 2.17 0.40
C THR A 224 9.94 1.13 1.12
N ASP A 225 8.71 1.01 0.73
CA ASP A 225 7.90 -0.11 1.14
C ASP A 225 8.28 -1.40 0.38
N SER A 226 7.71 -2.53 0.74
CA SER A 226 8.01 -3.83 0.13
C SER A 226 6.75 -4.59 -0.28
N ASN A 227 5.69 -3.87 -0.64
CA ASN A 227 4.41 -4.46 -1.04
C ASN A 227 4.56 -5.38 -2.24
N ASP A 228 5.38 -5.00 -3.21
CA ASP A 228 5.68 -5.76 -4.43
C ASP A 228 6.76 -6.84 -4.25
N GLY A 229 7.30 -6.92 -3.04
CA GLY A 229 8.28 -7.92 -2.65
C GLY A 229 9.69 -7.35 -2.43
N PHE A 230 10.46 -8.08 -1.62
CA PHE A 230 11.78 -7.65 -1.16
C PHE A 230 12.77 -7.36 -2.31
N TYR A 231 12.77 -8.18 -3.35
CA TYR A 231 13.69 -8.01 -4.50
C TYR A 231 13.43 -6.74 -5.32
N GLN A 232 12.23 -6.20 -5.27
CA GLN A 232 11.92 -4.95 -5.98
C GLN A 232 12.20 -3.73 -5.11
N ALA A 233 12.25 -3.93 -3.79
CA ALA A 233 12.52 -2.88 -2.82
C ALA A 233 14.02 -2.60 -2.64
N VAL A 234 14.90 -3.54 -2.99
CA VAL A 234 16.35 -3.48 -2.88
C VAL A 234 17.00 -3.41 -4.26
#